data_01a7a3dc017bce0b73e433990f4f189f
#
_entry.id   01a7a3dc017bce0b73e433990f4f189f
#
_cell.length_a   1.000
_cell.length_b   1.000
_cell.length_c   1.000
_cell.angle_alpha   90.00
_cell.angle_beta   90.00
_cell.angle_gamma   90.00
#
_symmetry.space_group_name_H-M   'P 1'
#
loop_
_entity.id
_entity.type
_entity.pdbx_description
1 polymer ?
#
loop_
_entity_poly.entity_id
_entity_poly.type
_entity_poly.pdbx_seq_one_letter_code
_entity_poly.pdbx_strand_id
1 'polypeptide(L)'
;MENKIDSKDDALTRRDFIKTTAGAALATTAVTMGHVGHPEAAEDEKASIRLSKEFTNSLSASSLKIDFPMMGADVFAKACVEEGLAALFACPGNYPIIHSMANQGIRVFSGRHEGHMAHAADGFIRVSGELAACSGTEGPGFTNMITGIATASKARTPLLVLASNRSIFNDDTDIEAQHIYQQPITD
;
A
#
# COMPACT_ATOMS: atom_id res chain seq x y z
N MET A 1 -18.24 35.53 -57.80
CA MET A 1 -19.06 35.15 -56.64
C MET A 1 -18.25 34.15 -55.81
N GLU A 2 -17.47 34.64 -54.89
CA GLU A 2 -16.64 33.85 -53.96
C GLU A 2 -17.45 33.70 -52.67
N ASN A 3 -17.78 32.44 -52.32
CA ASN A 3 -18.38 32.09 -51.06
C ASN A 3 -17.27 31.91 -50.00
N LYS A 4 -17.15 32.86 -49.12
CA LYS A 4 -16.31 32.83 -47.94
C LYS A 4 -17.03 32.02 -46.87
N ILE A 5 -16.54 30.81 -46.59
CA ILE A 5 -16.97 29.99 -45.45
C ILE A 5 -16.17 30.46 -44.23
N ASP A 6 -16.83 31.20 -43.35
CA ASP A 6 -16.33 31.59 -42.03
C ASP A 6 -16.46 30.38 -41.10
N SER A 7 -15.39 29.60 -40.93
CA SER A 7 -15.31 28.60 -39.87
C SER A 7 -14.79 29.27 -38.59
N LYS A 8 -15.70 29.72 -37.73
CA LYS A 8 -15.37 30.01 -36.34
C LYS A 8 -15.27 28.66 -35.61
N ASP A 9 -14.06 28.19 -35.45
CA ASP A 9 -13.74 27.12 -34.49
C ASP A 9 -13.95 27.70 -33.08
N ASP A 10 -15.12 27.48 -32.48
CA ASP A 10 -15.38 27.68 -31.06
C ASP A 10 -14.61 26.61 -30.25
N ALA A 11 -13.29 26.75 -30.18
CA ALA A 11 -12.49 25.95 -29.25
C ALA A 11 -12.83 26.37 -27.83
N LEU A 12 -13.53 25.49 -27.10
CA LEU A 12 -13.81 25.65 -25.67
C LEU A 12 -12.52 25.96 -24.92
N THR A 13 -12.47 27.12 -24.26
CA THR A 13 -11.30 27.47 -23.45
C THR A 13 -11.27 26.63 -22.17
N ARG A 14 -10.07 26.46 -21.59
CA ARG A 14 -9.90 25.78 -20.28
C ARG A 14 -10.82 26.36 -19.20
N ARG A 15 -11.12 27.64 -19.27
CA ARG A 15 -11.97 28.35 -18.34
C ARG A 15 -13.45 27.95 -18.52
N ASP A 16 -13.89 27.72 -19.75
CA ASP A 16 -15.25 27.28 -20.07
C ASP A 16 -15.45 25.82 -19.68
N PHE A 17 -14.44 24.97 -19.88
CA PHE A 17 -14.44 23.59 -19.40
C PHE A 17 -14.59 23.50 -17.87
N ILE A 18 -13.83 24.32 -17.12
CA ILE A 18 -13.92 24.34 -15.64
C ILE A 18 -15.29 24.82 -15.18
N LYS A 19 -15.87 25.83 -15.81
CA LYS A 19 -17.22 26.33 -15.47
C LYS A 19 -18.31 25.30 -15.74
N THR A 20 -18.19 24.57 -16.86
CA THR A 20 -19.17 23.56 -17.26
C THR A 20 -19.12 22.34 -16.32
N THR A 21 -17.91 21.88 -15.95
CA THR A 21 -17.73 20.76 -15.02
C THR A 21 -18.12 21.12 -13.59
N ALA A 22 -17.81 22.33 -13.13
CA ALA A 22 -18.22 22.80 -11.80
C ALA A 22 -19.76 22.96 -11.70
N GLY A 23 -20.40 23.45 -12.76
CA GLY A 23 -21.86 23.54 -12.82
C GLY A 23 -22.55 22.18 -12.83
N ALA A 24 -21.99 21.20 -13.54
CA ALA A 24 -22.52 19.84 -13.58
C ALA A 24 -22.36 19.13 -12.22
N ALA A 25 -21.24 19.34 -11.52
CA ALA A 25 -21.00 18.78 -10.19
C ALA A 25 -21.97 19.34 -9.14
N LEU A 26 -22.28 20.65 -9.21
CA LEU A 26 -23.25 21.29 -8.32
C LEU A 26 -24.69 20.85 -8.61
N ALA A 27 -25.03 20.61 -9.87
CA ALA A 27 -26.37 20.12 -10.25
C ALA A 27 -26.60 18.67 -9.78
N THR A 28 -25.56 17.83 -9.82
CA THR A 28 -25.64 16.43 -9.35
C THR A 28 -25.76 16.35 -7.83
N THR A 29 -25.09 17.25 -7.10
CA THR A 29 -25.21 17.32 -5.62
C THR A 29 -26.56 17.88 -5.15
N ALA A 30 -27.18 18.78 -5.94
CA ALA A 30 -28.47 19.32 -5.58
C ALA A 30 -29.64 18.32 -5.77
N VAL A 31 -29.53 17.38 -6.70
CA VAL A 31 -30.52 16.32 -6.92
C VAL A 31 -30.47 15.23 -5.85
N THR A 32 -29.33 15.03 -5.20
CA THR A 32 -29.18 14.04 -4.13
C THR A 32 -29.50 14.56 -2.73
N MET A 33 -29.72 15.89 -2.55
CA MET A 33 -30.15 16.48 -1.28
C MET A 33 -31.70 16.60 -1.13
N GLY A 34 -32.46 15.84 -1.90
CA GLY A 34 -33.89 15.68 -1.69
C GLY A 34 -34.15 14.85 -0.43
N HIS A 35 -34.52 15.51 0.67
CA HIS A 35 -35.12 14.98 1.90
C HIS A 35 -34.73 13.53 2.26
N VAL A 36 -33.56 13.35 2.83
CA VAL A 36 -33.33 12.18 3.68
C VAL A 36 -33.92 12.55 5.04
N GLY A 37 -35.15 12.08 5.30
CA GLY A 37 -35.68 12.05 6.66
C GLY A 37 -34.65 11.32 7.52
N HIS A 38 -34.33 11.89 8.71
CA HIS A 38 -33.51 11.20 9.69
C HIS A 38 -34.10 9.80 9.90
N PRO A 39 -33.38 8.73 9.63
CA PRO A 39 -33.82 7.44 10.11
C PRO A 39 -33.71 7.51 11.63
N GLU A 40 -34.86 7.32 12.28
CA GLU A 40 -34.95 7.01 13.70
C GLU A 40 -33.89 5.94 13.99
N ALA A 41 -33.07 6.15 15.01
CA ALA A 41 -31.96 5.27 15.35
C ALA A 41 -32.48 3.83 15.49
N ALA A 42 -32.23 3.02 14.46
CA ALA A 42 -32.41 1.58 14.55
C ALA A 42 -31.43 1.06 15.61
N GLU A 43 -31.99 0.37 16.60
CA GLU A 43 -31.22 -0.30 17.66
C GLU A 43 -30.07 -1.08 17.07
N ASP A 44 -28.92 -1.01 17.70
CA ASP A 44 -27.62 -1.61 17.38
C ASP A 44 -27.73 -3.06 16.84
N GLU A 45 -28.00 -3.22 15.58
CA GLU A 45 -27.71 -4.47 14.89
C GLU A 45 -26.19 -4.49 14.65
N LYS A 46 -25.48 -5.18 15.55
CA LYS A 46 -24.03 -5.37 15.46
C LYS A 46 -23.71 -5.87 14.07
N ALA A 47 -23.06 -5.04 13.27
CA ALA A 47 -22.63 -5.39 11.92
C ALA A 47 -21.76 -6.66 12.01
N SER A 48 -22.31 -7.80 11.58
CA SER A 48 -21.55 -9.05 11.54
C SER A 48 -20.77 -9.11 10.24
N ILE A 49 -19.45 -9.07 10.33
CA ILE A 49 -18.57 -9.28 9.18
C ILE A 49 -18.61 -10.78 8.85
N ARG A 50 -19.17 -11.16 7.71
CA ARG A 50 -19.10 -12.53 7.20
C ARG A 50 -17.72 -12.74 6.59
N LEU A 51 -16.86 -13.47 7.30
CA LEU A 51 -15.57 -13.92 6.77
C LEU A 51 -15.80 -14.97 5.66
N SER A 52 -15.01 -14.90 4.59
CA SER A 52 -15.05 -15.92 3.54
C SER A 52 -14.65 -17.29 4.12
N LYS A 53 -15.14 -18.38 3.52
CA LYS A 53 -14.73 -19.73 3.94
C LYS A 53 -13.23 -19.95 3.79
N GLU A 54 -12.61 -19.35 2.78
CA GLU A 54 -11.18 -19.38 2.55
C GLU A 54 -10.41 -18.71 3.68
N PHE A 55 -10.85 -17.54 4.15
CA PHE A 55 -10.26 -16.86 5.30
C PHE A 55 -10.44 -17.69 6.59
N THR A 56 -11.60 -18.27 6.82
CA THR A 56 -11.84 -19.13 7.98
C THR A 56 -10.98 -20.40 7.94
N ASN A 57 -10.77 -20.98 6.75
CA ASN A 57 -9.92 -22.14 6.57
C ASN A 57 -8.44 -21.78 6.77
N SER A 58 -8.00 -20.57 6.34
CA SER A 58 -6.64 -20.11 6.58
C SER A 58 -6.34 -19.87 8.07
N LEU A 59 -7.32 -19.45 8.85
CA LEU A 59 -7.19 -19.33 10.31
C LEU A 59 -7.07 -20.71 11.01
N SER A 60 -7.58 -21.77 10.39
CA SER A 60 -7.48 -23.15 10.90
C SER A 60 -6.28 -23.89 10.29
N ALA A 61 -5.55 -23.31 9.33
CA ALA A 61 -4.33 -23.87 8.80
C ALA A 61 -3.25 -23.99 9.90
N SER A 62 -2.41 -25.01 9.77
CA SER A 62 -1.49 -25.45 10.81
C SER A 62 -0.69 -24.30 11.45
N SER A 63 -0.67 -24.27 12.77
CA SER A 63 0.19 -23.35 13.50
C SER A 63 1.66 -23.52 13.06
N LEU A 64 2.30 -22.41 12.75
CA LEU A 64 3.73 -22.36 12.45
C LEU A 64 4.51 -23.14 13.51
N LYS A 65 5.31 -24.12 13.13
CA LYS A 65 6.20 -24.82 14.07
C LYS A 65 7.33 -23.91 14.47
N ILE A 66 7.32 -23.44 15.70
CA ILE A 66 8.32 -22.55 16.27
C ILE A 66 9.11 -23.32 17.31
N ASP A 67 10.39 -23.51 17.05
CA ASP A 67 11.34 -24.11 17.99
C ASP A 67 12.08 -23.00 18.71
N PHE A 68 11.81 -22.81 19.99
CA PHE A 68 12.50 -21.82 20.82
C PHE A 68 13.85 -22.32 21.35
N PRO A 69 14.88 -21.44 21.50
CA PRO A 69 14.84 -19.98 21.32
C PRO A 69 14.97 -19.58 19.83
N MET A 70 14.13 -18.63 19.39
CA MET A 70 14.11 -18.09 18.03
C MET A 70 13.94 -16.58 18.03
N MET A 71 14.64 -15.86 17.16
CA MET A 71 14.46 -14.42 17.02
C MET A 71 13.14 -14.10 16.31
N GLY A 72 12.51 -12.97 16.62
CA GLY A 72 11.28 -12.54 15.97
C GLY A 72 11.41 -12.43 14.45
N ALA A 73 12.57 -12.02 13.94
CA ALA A 73 12.88 -11.98 12.52
C ALA A 73 12.84 -13.36 11.85
N ASP A 74 13.30 -14.42 12.57
CA ASP A 74 13.27 -15.78 12.04
C ASP A 74 11.86 -16.35 12.02
N VAL A 75 11.05 -16.05 13.04
CA VAL A 75 9.62 -16.42 13.07
C VAL A 75 8.88 -15.78 11.90
N PHE A 76 9.12 -14.49 11.69
CA PHE A 76 8.50 -13.75 10.58
C PHE A 76 8.95 -14.30 9.21
N ALA A 77 10.26 -14.58 9.03
CA ALA A 77 10.77 -15.14 7.79
C ALA A 77 10.18 -16.53 7.49
N LYS A 78 10.00 -17.38 8.51
CA LYS A 78 9.32 -18.68 8.35
C LYS A 78 7.87 -18.51 7.92
N ALA A 79 7.15 -17.58 8.53
CA ALA A 79 5.77 -17.26 8.11
C ALA A 79 5.72 -16.82 6.64
N CYS A 80 6.66 -15.97 6.21
CA CYS A 80 6.74 -15.53 4.82
C CYS A 80 7.00 -16.70 3.85
N VAL A 81 7.80 -17.68 4.24
CA VAL A 81 8.02 -18.90 3.43
C VAL A 81 6.73 -19.72 3.30
N GLU A 82 6.01 -19.92 4.41
CA GLU A 82 4.74 -20.65 4.41
C GLU A 82 3.66 -19.97 3.57
N GLU A 83 3.64 -18.65 3.55
CA GLU A 83 2.76 -17.85 2.69
C GLU A 83 3.24 -17.76 1.23
N GLY A 84 4.36 -18.39 0.89
CA GLY A 84 4.87 -18.46 -0.49
C GLY A 84 5.57 -17.21 -0.97
N LEU A 85 6.15 -16.40 -0.07
CA LEU A 85 6.95 -15.24 -0.46
C LEU A 85 8.19 -15.67 -1.23
N ALA A 86 8.29 -15.30 -2.50
CA ALA A 86 9.34 -15.74 -3.42
C ALA A 86 10.58 -14.83 -3.40
N ALA A 87 10.40 -13.54 -3.13
CA ALA A 87 11.48 -12.57 -3.23
C ALA A 87 11.33 -11.39 -2.27
N LEU A 88 12.46 -10.84 -1.82
CA LEU A 88 12.57 -9.60 -1.08
C LEU A 88 13.46 -8.62 -1.86
N PHE A 89 12.93 -7.44 -2.15
CA PHE A 89 13.65 -6.31 -2.75
C PHE A 89 13.97 -5.30 -1.65
N ALA A 90 15.24 -5.15 -1.26
CA ALA A 90 15.63 -4.38 -0.10
C ALA A 90 16.70 -3.33 -0.40
N CYS A 91 16.62 -2.21 0.30
CA CYS A 91 17.73 -1.31 0.53
C CYS A 91 18.36 -1.58 1.90
N PRO A 92 19.60 -1.12 2.13
CA PRO A 92 20.25 -1.21 3.44
C PRO A 92 19.36 -0.66 4.57
N GLY A 93 19.38 -1.34 5.70
CA GLY A 93 18.48 -1.14 6.84
C GLY A 93 17.79 -2.46 7.15
N ASN A 94 17.09 -2.60 8.24
CA ASN A 94 16.27 -3.79 8.54
C ASN A 94 17.02 -5.15 8.42
N TYR A 95 18.33 -5.15 8.70
CA TYR A 95 19.22 -6.29 8.46
C TYR A 95 18.77 -7.61 9.09
N PRO A 96 18.22 -7.64 10.34
CA PRO A 96 17.78 -8.89 10.93
C PRO A 96 16.74 -9.63 10.06
N ILE A 97 15.76 -8.92 9.52
CA ILE A 97 14.72 -9.50 8.65
C ILE A 97 15.33 -9.94 7.31
N ILE A 98 16.18 -9.12 6.71
CA ILE A 98 16.85 -9.43 5.44
C ILE A 98 17.66 -10.73 5.56
N HIS A 99 18.46 -10.84 6.63
CA HIS A 99 19.29 -12.03 6.87
C HIS A 99 18.43 -13.27 7.16
N SER A 100 17.41 -13.13 8.01
CA SER A 100 16.51 -14.25 8.33
C SER A 100 15.77 -14.75 7.09
N MET A 101 15.28 -13.86 6.22
CA MET A 101 14.64 -14.24 4.96
C MET A 101 15.62 -14.96 4.02
N ALA A 102 16.83 -14.46 3.86
CA ALA A 102 17.87 -15.11 3.06
C ALA A 102 18.21 -16.52 3.60
N ASN A 103 18.32 -16.66 4.92
CA ASN A 103 18.59 -17.94 5.58
C ASN A 103 17.47 -18.95 5.40
N GLN A 104 16.22 -18.49 5.25
CA GLN A 104 15.06 -19.33 4.95
C GLN A 104 14.89 -19.63 3.44
N GLY A 105 15.81 -19.15 2.60
CA GLY A 105 15.79 -19.42 1.15
C GLY A 105 14.98 -18.45 0.31
N ILE A 106 14.44 -17.38 0.89
CA ILE A 106 13.80 -16.30 0.12
C ILE A 106 14.88 -15.56 -0.68
N ARG A 107 14.67 -15.34 -1.97
CA ARG A 107 15.61 -14.61 -2.83
C ARG A 107 15.67 -13.14 -2.41
N VAL A 108 16.84 -12.66 -2.01
CA VAL A 108 17.02 -11.25 -1.61
C VAL A 108 17.76 -10.49 -2.69
N PHE A 109 17.15 -9.44 -3.19
CA PHE A 109 17.72 -8.49 -4.15
C PHE A 109 18.01 -7.17 -3.43
N SER A 110 19.28 -6.77 -3.42
CA SER A 110 19.70 -5.52 -2.79
C SER A 110 19.84 -4.40 -3.81
N GLY A 111 19.30 -3.24 -3.49
CA GLY A 111 19.34 -2.04 -4.34
C GLY A 111 19.98 -0.84 -3.66
N ARG A 112 20.01 0.28 -4.37
CA ARG A 112 20.63 1.53 -3.91
C ARG A 112 19.63 2.62 -3.56
N HIS A 113 18.34 2.35 -3.77
CA HIS A 113 17.26 3.32 -3.51
C HIS A 113 15.96 2.56 -3.24
N GLU A 114 15.31 2.88 -2.14
CA GLU A 114 14.12 2.18 -1.65
C GLU A 114 12.95 2.24 -2.63
N GLY A 115 12.73 3.40 -3.25
CA GLY A 115 11.68 3.55 -4.27
C GLY A 115 11.89 2.64 -5.47
N HIS A 116 13.14 2.46 -5.91
CA HIS A 116 13.44 1.53 -6.99
C HIS A 116 13.16 0.08 -6.59
N MET A 117 13.43 -0.27 -5.34
CA MET A 117 13.15 -1.61 -4.83
C MET A 117 11.65 -1.87 -4.72
N ALA A 118 10.87 -0.89 -4.29
CA ALA A 118 9.41 -1.00 -4.27
C ALA A 118 8.83 -1.18 -5.68
N HIS A 119 9.29 -0.41 -6.67
CA HIS A 119 8.88 -0.59 -8.07
C HIS A 119 9.36 -1.92 -8.67
N ALA A 120 10.57 -2.37 -8.31
CA ALA A 120 11.08 -3.66 -8.78
C ALA A 120 10.26 -4.83 -8.24
N ALA A 121 9.86 -4.77 -6.96
CA ALA A 121 8.98 -5.75 -6.34
C ALA A 121 7.60 -5.78 -7.03
N ASP A 122 6.99 -4.61 -7.26
CA ASP A 122 5.73 -4.48 -8.00
C ASP A 122 5.83 -5.09 -9.40
N GLY A 123 6.89 -4.75 -10.14
CA GLY A 123 7.15 -5.30 -11.48
C GLY A 123 7.37 -6.81 -11.47
N PHE A 124 8.12 -7.33 -10.49
CA PHE A 124 8.34 -8.76 -10.31
C PHE A 124 7.02 -9.52 -10.13
N ILE A 125 6.16 -9.05 -9.23
CA ILE A 125 4.86 -9.67 -8.96
C ILE A 125 3.99 -9.69 -10.22
N ARG A 126 3.93 -8.58 -10.95
CA ARG A 126 3.12 -8.48 -12.18
C ARG A 126 3.57 -9.41 -13.29
N VAL A 127 4.87 -9.68 -13.38
CA VAL A 127 5.44 -10.50 -14.44
C VAL A 127 5.45 -11.98 -14.07
N SER A 128 5.83 -12.31 -12.82
CA SER A 128 5.97 -13.69 -12.39
C SER A 128 4.68 -14.29 -11.83
N GLY A 129 3.79 -13.47 -11.28
CA GLY A 129 2.63 -13.92 -10.49
C GLY A 129 3.00 -14.42 -9.08
N GLU A 130 4.28 -14.37 -8.69
CA GLU A 130 4.76 -14.79 -7.37
C GLU A 130 4.72 -13.62 -6.39
N LEU A 131 4.51 -13.90 -5.10
CA LEU A 131 4.52 -12.87 -4.05
C LEU A 131 5.92 -12.33 -3.83
N ALA A 132 6.02 -11.02 -3.61
CA ALA A 132 7.27 -10.38 -3.23
C ALA A 132 7.06 -9.31 -2.16
N ALA A 133 8.16 -9.00 -1.46
CA ALA A 133 8.23 -7.92 -0.50
C ALA A 133 9.19 -6.82 -0.94
N CYS A 134 8.98 -5.59 -0.44
CA CYS A 134 10.00 -4.55 -0.44
C CYS A 134 10.32 -4.12 0.99
N SER A 135 11.56 -3.70 1.22
CA SER A 135 12.03 -3.25 2.52
C SER A 135 12.97 -2.05 2.39
N GLY A 136 12.86 -1.12 3.33
CA GLY A 136 13.72 0.04 3.45
C GLY A 136 13.92 0.40 4.92
N THR A 137 14.88 1.28 5.19
CA THR A 137 15.08 1.80 6.54
C THR A 137 13.93 2.71 6.95
N GLU A 138 13.83 3.01 8.24
CA GLU A 138 12.85 3.96 8.79
C GLU A 138 13.04 5.37 8.21
N GLY A 139 12.04 6.21 8.39
CA GLY A 139 12.07 7.62 7.98
C GLY A 139 12.22 7.82 6.48
N PRO A 140 13.34 8.40 6.02
CA PRO A 140 13.55 8.69 4.59
C PRO A 140 13.46 7.46 3.69
N GLY A 141 13.92 6.29 4.15
CA GLY A 141 13.81 5.05 3.38
C GLY A 141 12.37 4.63 3.17
N PHE A 142 11.54 4.72 4.21
CA PHE A 142 10.10 4.46 4.08
C PHE A 142 9.44 5.48 3.13
N THR A 143 9.69 6.78 3.30
CA THR A 143 9.09 7.80 2.43
C THR A 143 9.52 7.65 0.96
N ASN A 144 10.75 7.21 0.70
CA ASN A 144 11.20 6.90 -0.66
C ASN A 144 10.39 5.78 -1.31
N MET A 145 9.85 4.82 -0.54
CA MET A 145 9.02 3.73 -1.07
C MET A 145 7.60 4.14 -1.43
N ILE A 146 7.07 5.26 -0.90
CA ILE A 146 5.65 5.63 -1.01
C ILE A 146 5.14 5.65 -2.44
N THR A 147 5.91 6.18 -3.39
CA THR A 147 5.51 6.21 -4.81
C THR A 147 5.32 4.79 -5.37
N GLY A 148 6.24 3.87 -5.05
CA GLY A 148 6.14 2.47 -5.46
C GLY A 148 4.95 1.75 -4.80
N ILE A 149 4.74 2.00 -3.52
CA ILE A 149 3.61 1.45 -2.75
C ILE A 149 2.27 1.95 -3.33
N ALA A 150 2.16 3.26 -3.60
CA ALA A 150 0.96 3.84 -4.20
C ALA A 150 0.67 3.27 -5.59
N THR A 151 1.73 3.02 -6.38
CA THR A 151 1.62 2.38 -7.71
C THR A 151 1.11 0.95 -7.59
N ALA A 152 1.69 0.15 -6.71
CA ALA A 152 1.27 -1.23 -6.46
C ALA A 152 -0.18 -1.30 -5.94
N SER A 153 -0.53 -0.43 -4.98
CA SER A 153 -1.88 -0.33 -4.43
C SER A 153 -2.91 0.00 -5.51
N LYS A 154 -2.64 1.01 -6.35
CA LYS A 154 -3.53 1.39 -7.44
C LYS A 154 -3.70 0.27 -8.48
N ALA A 155 -2.63 -0.48 -8.73
CA ALA A 155 -2.65 -1.63 -9.63
C ALA A 155 -3.22 -2.91 -8.99
N ARG A 156 -3.51 -2.88 -7.69
CA ARG A 156 -3.93 -4.04 -6.90
C ARG A 156 -2.91 -5.17 -6.91
N THR A 157 -1.63 -4.83 -6.94
CA THR A 157 -0.53 -5.78 -6.82
C THR A 157 -0.37 -6.18 -5.35
N PRO A 158 -0.37 -7.47 -4.99
CA PRO A 158 -0.24 -7.94 -3.61
C PRO A 158 1.22 -7.82 -3.13
N LEU A 159 1.66 -6.61 -2.83
CA LEU A 159 3.01 -6.28 -2.38
C LEU A 159 3.07 -6.26 -0.85
N LEU A 160 3.98 -7.06 -0.26
CA LEU A 160 4.30 -6.96 1.15
C LEU A 160 5.31 -5.83 1.39
N VAL A 161 4.97 -4.87 2.24
CA VAL A 161 5.84 -3.74 2.57
C VAL A 161 6.39 -3.91 3.98
N LEU A 162 7.70 -3.93 4.12
CA LEU A 162 8.42 -4.03 5.39
C LEU A 162 9.01 -2.67 5.73
N ALA A 163 8.26 -1.88 6.48
CA ALA A 163 8.70 -0.60 7.00
C ALA A 163 9.37 -0.79 8.36
N SER A 164 10.65 -0.43 8.46
CA SER A 164 11.31 -0.36 9.76
C SER A 164 10.68 0.77 10.58
N ASN A 165 10.67 0.58 11.88
CA ASN A 165 10.43 1.63 12.84
C ASN A 165 11.53 1.59 13.90
N ARG A 166 11.70 2.68 14.64
CA ARG A 166 12.68 2.70 15.72
C ARG A 166 12.31 1.75 16.85
N SER A 167 13.26 1.56 17.76
CA SER A 167 13.02 0.80 18.98
C SER A 167 11.90 1.42 19.80
N ILE A 168 11.03 0.58 20.37
CA ILE A 168 9.97 1.01 21.29
C ILE A 168 10.49 1.82 22.50
N PHE A 169 11.76 1.63 22.86
CA PHE A 169 12.40 2.40 23.95
C PHE A 169 12.67 3.86 23.56
N ASN A 170 12.69 4.18 22.27
CA ASN A 170 12.97 5.52 21.74
C ASN A 170 11.75 6.13 21.03
N ASP A 171 10.58 5.52 21.15
CA ASP A 171 9.41 5.87 20.33
C ASP A 171 8.91 7.32 20.60
N ASP A 172 9.11 7.83 21.81
CA ASP A 172 8.72 9.19 22.21
C ASP A 172 9.90 10.19 22.22
N THR A 173 11.04 9.82 21.62
CA THR A 173 12.25 10.66 21.65
C THR A 173 12.67 11.09 20.26
N ASP A 174 13.11 12.33 20.08
CA ASP A 174 13.66 12.85 18.81
C ASP A 174 15.18 12.60 18.68
N ILE A 175 15.68 11.50 19.27
CA ILE A 175 17.12 11.25 19.37
C ILE A 175 17.69 10.70 18.06
N GLU A 176 16.88 10.04 17.22
CA GLU A 176 17.35 9.41 15.99
C GLU A 176 17.14 10.33 14.77
N ALA A 177 18.22 10.53 14.01
CA ALA A 177 18.24 11.44 12.86
C ALA A 177 17.29 11.06 11.71
N GLN A 178 16.84 9.81 11.66
CA GLN A 178 15.93 9.29 10.63
C GLN A 178 14.48 9.18 11.10
N HIS A 179 14.19 9.68 12.30
CA HIS A 179 12.84 9.58 12.85
C HIS A 179 11.84 10.45 12.11
N ILE A 180 10.76 9.82 11.66
CA ILE A 180 9.50 10.48 11.28
C ILE A 180 8.34 9.62 11.79
N TYR A 181 7.20 10.24 12.08
CA TYR A 181 5.97 9.51 12.36
C TYR A 181 5.42 8.92 11.06
N GLN A 182 5.69 7.64 10.82
CA GLN A 182 5.36 6.96 9.56
C GLN A 182 3.87 6.56 9.48
N GLN A 183 3.26 6.22 10.60
CA GLN A 183 1.87 5.75 10.67
C GLN A 183 0.85 6.68 10.00
N PRO A 184 0.85 8.00 10.23
CA PRO A 184 -0.10 8.89 9.55
C PRO A 184 0.06 8.98 8.03
N ILE A 185 1.14 8.41 7.47
CA ILE A 185 1.37 8.39 6.04
C ILE A 185 0.66 7.18 5.39
N THR A 186 0.35 6.16 6.18
CA THR A 186 -0.25 4.89 5.73
C THR A 186 -1.74 4.79 6.01
N ASP A 187 -2.27 5.65 6.85
CA ASP A 187 -3.70 5.77 7.18
C ASP A 187 -4.45 6.61 6.11
#